data_54702a2870e3376819b9eb3437390685
#
_entry.id   54702a2870e3376819b9eb3437390685
#
_cell.length_a   1.000
_cell.length_b   1.000
_cell.length_c   1.000
_cell.angle_alpha   90.00
_cell.angle_beta   90.00
_cell.angle_gamma   90.00
#
_symmetry.space_group_name_H-M   'P 1'
#
loop_
_entity.id
_entity.type
_entity.pdbx_description
1 polymer ?
#
loop_
_entity_poly.entity_id
_entity_poly.type
_entity_poly.pdbx_seq_one_letter_code
_entity_poly.pdbx_strand_id
1 'polypeptide(L)'
;MAKVAIKYDNIVPYGGIFYAMNEFKRAGLDKLVDGRLNLRCANYGYQYSDIMLALFCVYLCGGDHIEDITTILNKYLSTAPNARIPSSDTIARGLKELRALSIAYTSKTGSIYAHDPALKLNSLLLDMTLLLGLLKRGQYIDVDFDNEFIPTEKSDALYSYKKKRGYFPGVMTSGPLIIGIENRQ
;
A
#
# COMPACT_ATOMS: atom_id res chain seq x y z
N MET A 1 -31.60 34.39 30.20
CA MET A 1 -30.72 34.51 29.03
C MET A 1 -29.79 33.32 28.98
N ALA A 2 -29.84 32.51 27.93
CA ALA A 2 -28.91 31.41 27.73
C ALA A 2 -27.54 31.98 27.33
N LYS A 3 -26.47 31.63 28.06
CA LYS A 3 -25.11 31.99 27.71
C LYS A 3 -24.61 30.96 26.66
N VAL A 4 -24.41 31.42 25.43
CA VAL A 4 -23.74 30.63 24.40
C VAL A 4 -22.23 30.74 24.60
N ALA A 5 -21.55 29.62 24.94
CA ALA A 5 -20.12 29.55 24.98
C ALA A 5 -19.63 28.92 23.68
N ILE A 6 -18.78 29.62 22.95
CA ILE A 6 -18.09 29.06 21.78
C ILE A 6 -16.90 28.28 22.30
N LYS A 7 -16.91 26.94 22.13
CA LYS A 7 -15.76 26.06 22.36
C LYS A 7 -15.08 25.79 21.03
N TYR A 8 -13.78 26.03 20.99
CA TYR A 8 -12.94 25.59 19.88
C TYR A 8 -12.42 24.18 20.25
N ASP A 9 -13.02 23.16 19.68
CA ASP A 9 -12.50 21.80 19.76
C ASP A 9 -11.78 21.50 18.45
N ASN A 10 -10.60 20.85 18.55
CA ASN A 10 -9.88 20.32 17.38
C ASN A 10 -10.68 19.15 16.81
N ILE A 11 -11.58 19.44 15.88
CA ILE A 11 -12.39 18.40 15.23
C ILE A 11 -11.52 17.72 14.18
N VAL A 12 -11.36 16.41 14.30
CA VAL A 12 -10.73 15.57 13.30
C VAL A 12 -11.80 15.06 12.34
N PRO A 13 -11.77 15.45 11.05
CA PRO A 13 -12.82 15.07 10.08
C PRO A 13 -12.81 13.55 9.78
N TYR A 14 -11.74 12.84 10.15
CA TYR A 14 -11.55 11.42 9.90
C TYR A 14 -11.68 10.60 11.20
N GLY A 15 -12.81 10.71 11.90
CA GLY A 15 -12.97 10.17 13.27
C GLY A 15 -12.65 8.68 13.43
N GLY A 16 -12.88 7.84 12.42
CA GLY A 16 -12.59 6.41 12.44
C GLY A 16 -11.12 6.05 12.24
N ILE A 17 -10.28 6.98 11.75
CA ILE A 17 -8.89 6.66 11.35
C ILE A 17 -8.02 6.22 12.54
N PHE A 18 -8.22 6.82 13.72
CA PHE A 18 -7.47 6.45 14.92
C PHE A 18 -7.77 5.02 15.37
N TYR A 19 -9.00 4.57 15.17
CA TYR A 19 -9.36 3.19 15.40
C TYR A 19 -8.60 2.27 14.45
N ALA A 20 -8.58 2.56 13.15
CA ALA A 20 -7.85 1.79 12.15
C ALA A 20 -6.33 1.75 12.45
N MET A 21 -5.74 2.87 12.86
CA MET A 21 -4.32 2.93 13.27
C MET A 21 -4.03 2.05 14.49
N ASN A 22 -4.93 2.04 15.46
CA ASN A 22 -4.80 1.20 16.65
C ASN A 22 -4.97 -0.28 16.31
N GLU A 23 -5.94 -0.63 15.45
CA GLU A 23 -6.16 -2.01 15.00
C GLU A 23 -4.98 -2.55 14.18
N PHE A 24 -4.34 -1.74 13.35
CA PHE A 24 -3.12 -2.10 12.64
C PHE A 24 -2.04 -2.60 13.60
N LYS A 25 -1.81 -1.88 14.69
CA LYS A 25 -0.83 -2.26 15.71
C LYS A 25 -1.32 -3.43 16.56
N ARG A 26 -2.59 -3.43 16.98
CA ARG A 26 -3.18 -4.49 17.81
C ARG A 26 -3.17 -5.84 17.09
N ALA A 27 -3.42 -5.84 15.81
CA ALA A 27 -3.35 -7.05 14.97
C ALA A 27 -1.90 -7.52 14.71
N GLY A 28 -0.89 -6.75 15.11
CA GLY A 28 0.53 -7.08 14.88
C GLY A 28 1.00 -6.88 13.45
N LEU A 29 0.26 -6.10 12.65
CA LEU A 29 0.62 -5.81 11.26
C LEU A 29 1.93 -5.02 11.15
N ASP A 30 2.22 -4.15 12.10
CA ASP A 30 3.49 -3.42 12.20
C ASP A 30 4.68 -4.38 12.29
N LYS A 31 4.60 -5.36 13.20
CA LYS A 31 5.66 -6.38 13.39
C LYS A 31 5.79 -7.29 12.18
N LEU A 32 4.66 -7.66 11.57
CA LEU A 32 4.66 -8.48 10.36
C LEU A 32 5.35 -7.77 9.20
N VAL A 33 5.00 -6.48 8.95
CA VAL A 33 5.60 -5.67 7.88
C VAL A 33 7.11 -5.55 8.07
N ASP A 34 7.55 -5.12 9.26
CA ASP A 34 8.98 -4.91 9.52
C ASP A 34 9.75 -6.23 9.54
N GLY A 35 9.14 -7.34 9.96
CA GLY A 35 9.74 -8.67 9.91
C GLY A 35 9.90 -9.21 8.48
N ARG A 36 8.97 -8.90 7.57
CA ARG A 36 9.00 -9.37 6.17
C ARG A 36 9.84 -8.50 5.26
N LEU A 37 9.77 -7.19 5.44
CA LEU A 37 10.50 -6.24 4.60
C LEU A 37 11.91 -5.92 5.13
N ASN A 38 12.25 -6.40 6.31
CA ASN A 38 13.41 -6.08 7.13
C ASN A 38 13.38 -4.64 7.69
N LEU A 39 14.23 -4.38 8.67
CA LEU A 39 14.36 -3.04 9.23
C LEU A 39 14.95 -2.09 8.18
N ARG A 40 14.24 -1.00 7.94
CA ARG A 40 14.67 0.05 7.02
C ARG A 40 15.76 0.93 7.61
N CYS A 41 15.67 1.22 8.89
CA CYS A 41 16.59 2.10 9.61
C CYS A 41 17.04 1.43 10.92
N ALA A 42 18.35 1.51 11.23
CA ALA A 42 18.89 0.86 12.42
C ALA A 42 18.44 1.53 13.74
N ASN A 43 18.50 2.86 13.86
CA ASN A 43 18.24 3.56 15.12
C ASN A 43 17.21 4.69 15.02
N TYR A 44 17.28 5.53 13.99
CA TYR A 44 16.39 6.67 13.82
C TYR A 44 15.81 6.67 12.40
N GLY A 45 14.55 7.02 12.29
CA GLY A 45 13.86 7.09 11.01
C GLY A 45 12.57 6.28 11.00
N TYR A 46 11.88 6.34 9.87
CA TYR A 46 10.63 5.62 9.66
C TYR A 46 10.90 4.20 9.16
N GLN A 47 10.23 3.22 9.77
CA GLN A 47 10.23 1.84 9.32
C GLN A 47 9.23 1.62 8.19
N TYR A 48 9.26 0.44 7.56
CA TYR A 48 8.27 0.10 6.53
C TYR A 48 6.85 0.01 7.09
N SER A 49 6.69 -0.38 8.33
CA SER A 49 5.39 -0.36 9.02
C SER A 49 4.81 1.04 9.14
N ASP A 50 5.63 2.06 9.44
CA ASP A 50 5.20 3.46 9.47
C ASP A 50 4.73 3.92 8.07
N ILE A 51 5.46 3.52 7.01
CA ILE A 51 5.14 3.86 5.62
C ILE A 51 3.84 3.19 5.18
N MET A 52 3.67 1.89 5.45
CA MET A 52 2.45 1.16 5.09
C MET A 52 1.24 1.69 5.84
N LEU A 53 1.38 1.98 7.15
CA LEU A 53 0.29 2.59 7.92
C LEU A 53 -0.10 3.96 7.35
N ALA A 54 0.88 4.79 6.98
CA ALA A 54 0.60 6.09 6.37
C ALA A 54 -0.16 5.96 5.04
N LEU A 55 0.22 4.99 4.19
CA LEU A 55 -0.50 4.69 2.95
C LEU A 55 -1.93 4.22 3.22
N PHE A 56 -2.14 3.35 4.21
CA PHE A 56 -3.49 2.94 4.61
C PHE A 56 -4.31 4.14 5.07
N CYS A 57 -3.72 5.05 5.84
CA CYS A 57 -4.39 6.27 6.26
C CYS A 57 -4.80 7.15 5.07
N VAL A 58 -3.93 7.29 4.05
CA VAL A 58 -4.27 8.05 2.83
C VAL A 58 -5.53 7.46 2.20
N TYR A 59 -5.53 6.17 1.87
CA TYR A 59 -6.67 5.53 1.21
C TYR A 59 -7.93 5.46 2.08
N LEU A 60 -7.80 5.16 3.37
CA LEU A 60 -8.96 5.12 4.29
C LEU A 60 -9.59 6.49 4.51
N CYS A 61 -8.83 7.57 4.34
CA CYS A 61 -9.34 8.94 4.39
C CYS A 61 -9.83 9.46 3.05
N GLY A 62 -9.83 8.63 1.99
CA GLY A 62 -10.30 9.00 0.64
C GLY A 62 -9.28 9.79 -0.17
N GLY A 63 -8.00 9.73 0.18
CA GLY A 63 -6.90 10.31 -0.61
C GLY A 63 -6.52 9.43 -1.79
N ASP A 64 -6.06 10.05 -2.86
CA ASP A 64 -5.64 9.38 -4.10
C ASP A 64 -4.12 9.44 -4.32
N HIS A 65 -3.44 10.33 -3.61
CA HIS A 65 -2.03 10.63 -3.82
C HIS A 65 -1.25 10.56 -2.50
N ILE A 66 0.00 10.15 -2.57
CA ILE A 66 0.87 10.10 -1.37
C ILE A 66 1.12 11.49 -0.76
N GLU A 67 1.02 12.54 -1.56
CA GLU A 67 1.14 13.94 -1.13
C GLU A 67 0.05 14.35 -0.15
N ASP A 68 -1.11 13.69 -0.16
CA ASP A 68 -2.23 13.96 0.75
C ASP A 68 -1.83 13.73 2.21
N ILE A 69 -0.86 12.84 2.46
CA ILE A 69 -0.33 12.63 3.82
C ILE A 69 0.28 13.92 4.38
N THR A 70 1.00 14.67 3.56
CA THR A 70 1.68 15.89 4.00
C THR A 70 0.78 17.11 3.95
N THR A 71 -0.03 17.23 2.89
CA THR A 71 -0.84 18.42 2.62
C THR A 71 -2.13 18.48 3.43
N ILE A 72 -2.73 17.31 3.71
CA ILE A 72 -4.06 17.21 4.30
C ILE A 72 -4.03 16.50 5.66
N LEU A 73 -3.44 15.29 5.72
CA LEU A 73 -3.68 14.36 6.81
C LEU A 73 -2.76 14.55 8.00
N ASN A 74 -1.51 14.94 7.80
CA ASN A 74 -0.49 14.98 8.86
C ASN A 74 -0.92 15.80 10.08
N LYS A 75 -1.54 16.97 9.86
CA LYS A 75 -2.02 17.84 10.95
C LYS A 75 -3.05 17.17 11.87
N TYR A 76 -3.78 16.17 11.35
CA TYR A 76 -4.76 15.40 12.13
C TYR A 76 -4.14 14.12 12.70
N LEU A 77 -3.43 13.34 11.88
CA LEU A 77 -2.88 12.06 12.27
C LEU A 77 -1.80 12.18 13.35
N SER A 78 -1.01 13.26 13.31
CA SER A 78 0.04 13.53 14.33
C SER A 78 -0.53 13.85 15.71
N THR A 79 -1.83 14.07 15.85
CA THR A 79 -2.48 14.24 17.16
C THR A 79 -2.67 12.91 17.89
N ALA A 80 -2.58 11.79 17.20
CA ALA A 80 -2.66 10.47 17.84
C ALA A 80 -1.42 10.22 18.73
N PRO A 81 -1.58 9.66 19.92
CA PRO A 81 -0.47 9.33 20.79
C PRO A 81 0.55 8.40 20.11
N ASN A 82 1.83 8.78 20.13
CA ASN A 82 2.92 8.02 19.52
C ASN A 82 2.77 7.81 18.01
N ALA A 83 2.03 8.68 17.33
CA ALA A 83 1.93 8.64 15.87
C ALA A 83 3.28 8.95 15.23
N ARG A 84 3.67 8.11 14.28
CA ARG A 84 4.86 8.28 13.44
C ARG A 84 4.38 8.41 12.01
N ILE A 85 4.21 9.63 11.55
CA ILE A 85 3.64 9.92 10.22
C ILE A 85 4.76 10.41 9.31
N PRO A 86 5.25 9.60 8.38
CA PRO A 86 6.27 10.00 7.41
C PRO A 86 5.71 11.02 6.41
N SER A 87 6.58 11.89 5.88
CA SER A 87 6.24 12.78 4.77
C SER A 87 6.06 11.98 3.47
N SER A 88 5.38 12.58 2.49
CA SER A 88 5.23 12.02 1.14
C SER A 88 6.57 11.62 0.50
N ASP A 89 7.60 12.45 0.64
CA ASP A 89 8.96 12.13 0.13
C ASP A 89 9.56 10.90 0.81
N THR A 90 9.31 10.72 2.10
CA THR A 90 9.78 9.54 2.83
C THR A 90 9.05 8.29 2.38
N ILE A 91 7.75 8.39 2.14
CA ILE A 91 6.92 7.30 1.59
C ILE A 91 7.43 6.93 0.19
N ALA A 92 7.56 7.91 -0.71
CA ALA A 92 8.04 7.69 -2.08
C ALA A 92 9.41 7.00 -2.11
N ARG A 93 10.33 7.43 -1.23
CA ARG A 93 11.67 6.83 -1.06
C ARG A 93 11.58 5.38 -0.59
N GLY A 94 10.77 5.11 0.45
CA GLY A 94 10.58 3.76 0.95
C GLY A 94 9.95 2.81 -0.06
N LEU A 95 8.98 3.27 -0.86
CA LEU A 95 8.42 2.48 -1.96
C LEU A 95 9.46 2.19 -3.05
N LYS A 96 10.31 3.18 -3.37
CA LYS A 96 11.40 2.99 -4.35
C LYS A 96 12.43 1.96 -3.86
N GLU A 97 12.75 1.94 -2.57
CA GLU A 97 13.66 0.96 -1.95
C GLU A 97 13.10 -0.48 -2.04
N LEU A 98 11.78 -0.64 -2.07
CA LEU A 98 11.11 -1.95 -2.20
C LEU A 98 10.98 -2.43 -3.64
N ARG A 99 11.32 -1.60 -4.63
CA ARG A 99 11.25 -1.97 -6.03
C ARG A 99 12.20 -3.13 -6.31
N ALA A 100 11.67 -4.23 -6.82
CA ALA A 100 12.47 -5.36 -7.26
C ALA A 100 13.05 -5.10 -8.67
N LEU A 101 14.07 -5.88 -9.02
CA LEU A 101 14.59 -5.89 -10.39
C LEU A 101 13.60 -6.64 -11.28
N SER A 102 13.26 -6.07 -12.42
CA SER A 102 12.45 -6.73 -13.43
C SER A 102 13.17 -7.95 -14.00
N ILE A 103 12.43 -9.04 -14.18
CA ILE A 103 12.91 -10.27 -14.81
C ILE A 103 12.50 -10.22 -16.27
N ALA A 104 13.45 -10.42 -17.18
CA ALA A 104 13.15 -10.54 -18.59
C ALA A 104 12.63 -11.96 -18.90
N TYR A 105 11.52 -12.04 -19.59
CA TYR A 105 10.91 -13.28 -20.07
C TYR A 105 10.78 -13.22 -21.60
N THR A 106 11.26 -14.25 -22.27
CA THR A 106 11.10 -14.39 -23.72
C THR A 106 9.94 -15.34 -24.01
N SER A 107 8.91 -14.84 -24.71
CA SER A 107 7.78 -15.67 -25.15
C SER A 107 8.19 -16.70 -26.18
N LYS A 108 7.33 -17.70 -26.42
CA LYS A 108 7.51 -18.69 -27.51
C LYS A 108 7.61 -18.04 -28.89
N THR A 109 7.09 -16.85 -29.08
CA THR A 109 7.12 -16.06 -30.32
C THR A 109 8.35 -15.15 -30.41
N GLY A 110 9.27 -15.18 -29.44
CA GLY A 110 10.49 -14.38 -29.42
C GLY A 110 10.31 -12.95 -28.86
N SER A 111 9.12 -12.57 -28.45
CA SER A 111 8.90 -11.27 -27.80
C SER A 111 9.45 -11.26 -26.38
N ILE A 112 10.16 -10.19 -26.03
CA ILE A 112 10.74 -10.01 -24.69
C ILE A 112 9.81 -9.13 -23.87
N TYR A 113 9.44 -9.62 -22.68
CA TYR A 113 8.65 -8.90 -21.71
C TYR A 113 9.46 -8.73 -20.42
N ALA A 114 9.38 -7.55 -19.82
CA ALA A 114 9.89 -7.33 -18.48
C ALA A 114 8.72 -7.44 -17.48
N HIS A 115 8.89 -8.21 -16.42
CA HIS A 115 7.92 -8.30 -15.34
C HIS A 115 8.62 -8.27 -13.98
N ASP A 116 7.93 -7.72 -12.99
CA ASP A 116 8.33 -7.74 -11.60
C ASP A 116 7.31 -8.57 -10.82
N PRO A 117 7.68 -9.77 -10.36
CA PRO A 117 6.79 -10.65 -9.61
C PRO A 117 6.49 -10.14 -8.19
N ALA A 118 7.10 -9.02 -7.77
CA ALA A 118 6.89 -8.39 -6.45
C ALA A 118 6.92 -9.39 -5.27
N LEU A 119 7.82 -10.37 -5.28
CA LEU A 119 7.81 -11.53 -4.39
C LEU A 119 7.72 -11.18 -2.91
N LYS A 120 8.46 -10.16 -2.45
CA LYS A 120 8.42 -9.72 -1.05
C LYS A 120 7.07 -9.15 -0.66
N LEU A 121 6.48 -8.31 -1.52
CA LEU A 121 5.19 -7.67 -1.26
C LEU A 121 4.04 -8.68 -1.37
N ASN A 122 4.10 -9.61 -2.33
CA ASN A 122 3.12 -10.69 -2.42
C ASN A 122 3.17 -11.63 -1.22
N SER A 123 4.37 -11.97 -0.73
CA SER A 123 4.53 -12.75 0.49
C SER A 123 3.98 -12.00 1.71
N LEU A 124 4.23 -10.70 1.82
CA LEU A 124 3.66 -9.86 2.88
C LEU A 124 2.12 -9.84 2.79
N LEU A 125 1.56 -9.62 1.60
CA LEU A 125 0.11 -9.59 1.37
C LEU A 125 -0.55 -10.91 1.82
N LEU A 126 0.02 -12.06 1.44
CA LEU A 126 -0.47 -13.37 1.85
C LEU A 126 -0.37 -13.56 3.37
N ASP A 127 0.74 -13.17 3.99
CA ASP A 127 0.87 -13.28 5.44
C ASP A 127 -0.09 -12.35 6.19
N MET A 128 -0.39 -11.17 5.66
CA MET A 128 -1.40 -10.28 6.23
C MET A 128 -2.79 -10.93 6.18
N THR A 129 -3.17 -11.55 5.05
CA THR A 129 -4.46 -12.25 4.93
C THR A 129 -4.57 -13.44 5.89
N LEU A 130 -3.47 -14.18 6.10
CA LEU A 130 -3.40 -15.27 7.08
C LEU A 130 -3.46 -14.76 8.53
N LEU A 131 -2.72 -13.69 8.85
CA LEU A 131 -2.70 -13.09 10.18
C LEU A 131 -4.08 -12.56 10.59
N LEU A 132 -4.78 -11.94 9.64
CA LEU A 132 -6.14 -11.43 9.85
C LEU A 132 -7.23 -12.51 9.82
N GLY A 133 -6.86 -13.77 9.58
CA GLY A 133 -7.80 -14.89 9.52
C GLY A 133 -8.73 -14.89 8.30
N LEU A 134 -8.41 -14.08 7.28
CA LEU A 134 -9.16 -14.02 6.03
C LEU A 134 -8.94 -15.26 5.15
N LEU A 135 -7.76 -15.87 5.27
CA LEU A 135 -7.42 -17.16 4.69
C LEU A 135 -6.85 -18.09 5.77
N LYS A 136 -6.94 -19.41 5.54
CA LYS A 136 -6.37 -20.43 6.43
C LYS A 136 -5.38 -21.29 5.66
N ARG A 137 -4.28 -21.70 6.33
CA ARG A 137 -3.32 -22.65 5.75
C ARG A 137 -4.01 -23.97 5.43
N GLY A 138 -3.74 -24.51 4.24
CA GLY A 138 -4.37 -25.75 3.77
C GLY A 138 -5.80 -25.61 3.25
N GLN A 139 -6.33 -24.39 3.19
CA GLN A 139 -7.63 -24.11 2.56
C GLN A 139 -7.50 -24.17 1.04
N TYR A 140 -8.45 -24.83 0.37
CA TYR A 140 -8.63 -24.71 -1.07
C TYR A 140 -9.35 -23.39 -1.36
N ILE A 141 -8.85 -22.65 -2.35
CA ILE A 141 -9.43 -21.39 -2.80
C ILE A 141 -9.49 -21.38 -4.32
N ASP A 142 -10.52 -20.79 -4.86
CA ASP A 142 -10.59 -20.46 -6.28
C ASP A 142 -9.80 -19.19 -6.51
N VAL A 143 -8.98 -19.18 -7.56
CA VAL A 143 -8.12 -18.05 -7.91
C VAL A 143 -8.46 -17.59 -9.32
N ASP A 144 -8.85 -16.33 -9.41
CA ASP A 144 -8.98 -15.63 -10.69
C ASP A 144 -7.72 -14.79 -10.94
N PHE A 145 -7.26 -14.79 -12.19
CA PHE A 145 -6.13 -13.95 -12.61
C PHE A 145 -6.55 -13.11 -13.81
N ASP A 146 -6.46 -11.80 -13.65
CA ASP A 146 -6.75 -10.86 -14.72
C ASP A 146 -5.69 -9.77 -14.82
N ASN A 147 -5.59 -9.16 -16.02
CA ASN A 147 -4.69 -8.04 -16.28
C ASN A 147 -5.51 -6.76 -16.39
N GLU A 148 -5.18 -5.77 -15.57
CA GLU A 148 -5.81 -4.47 -15.63
C GLU A 148 -4.93 -3.47 -16.39
N PHE A 149 -5.53 -2.72 -17.32
CA PHE A 149 -4.83 -1.66 -18.03
C PHE A 149 -4.93 -0.33 -17.28
N ILE A 150 -3.79 0.17 -16.81
CA ILE A 150 -3.68 1.46 -16.14
C ILE A 150 -3.04 2.45 -17.11
N PRO A 151 -3.81 3.38 -17.72
CA PRO A 151 -3.26 4.37 -18.63
C PRO A 151 -2.39 5.37 -17.88
N THR A 152 -1.24 5.74 -18.48
CA THR A 152 -0.32 6.71 -17.88
C THR A 152 0.54 7.38 -18.97
N GLU A 153 0.93 8.63 -18.71
CA GLU A 153 1.84 9.41 -19.55
C GLU A 153 3.31 9.29 -19.11
N LYS A 154 3.62 8.42 -18.14
CA LYS A 154 5.00 8.24 -17.65
C LYS A 154 5.91 7.71 -18.75
N SER A 155 7.16 8.17 -18.75
CA SER A 155 8.15 7.87 -19.80
C SER A 155 8.54 6.39 -19.88
N ASP A 156 8.41 5.65 -18.80
CA ASP A 156 8.70 4.21 -18.68
C ASP A 156 7.51 3.31 -19.08
N ALA A 157 6.32 3.89 -19.32
CA ALA A 157 5.15 3.15 -19.76
C ALA A 157 5.27 2.77 -21.25
N LEU A 158 4.93 1.52 -21.57
CA LEU A 158 4.93 1.03 -22.94
C LEU A 158 3.60 1.30 -23.67
N TYR A 159 3.67 1.33 -24.98
CA TYR A 159 2.49 1.46 -25.83
C TYR A 159 1.77 0.12 -25.97
N SER A 160 0.50 0.09 -25.56
CA SER A 160 -0.28 -1.14 -25.50
C SER A 160 -1.10 -1.40 -26.77
N TYR A 161 -1.66 -2.61 -26.89
CA TYR A 161 -2.63 -2.96 -27.94
C TYR A 161 -3.91 -2.09 -27.89
N LYS A 162 -4.19 -1.45 -26.74
CA LYS A 162 -5.29 -0.46 -26.60
C LYS A 162 -4.96 0.90 -27.21
N LYS A 163 -3.84 1.01 -27.94
CA LYS A 163 -3.37 2.25 -28.60
C LYS A 163 -3.15 3.40 -27.61
N LYS A 164 -2.77 3.09 -26.38
CA LYS A 164 -2.43 4.03 -25.31
C LYS A 164 -1.20 3.54 -24.56
N ARG A 165 -0.44 4.46 -23.95
CA ARG A 165 0.61 4.11 -23.01
C ARG A 165 0.02 3.71 -21.68
N GLY A 166 0.61 2.72 -21.00
CA GLY A 166 0.13 2.27 -19.71
C GLY A 166 0.88 1.07 -19.16
N TYR A 167 0.48 0.67 -17.98
CA TYR A 167 0.94 -0.55 -17.33
C TYR A 167 -0.15 -1.63 -17.41
N PHE A 168 0.27 -2.89 -17.37
CA PHE A 168 -0.61 -4.06 -17.35
C PHE A 168 -0.32 -4.94 -16.13
N PRO A 169 -0.58 -4.48 -14.90
CA PRO A 169 -0.45 -5.36 -13.75
C PRO A 169 -1.39 -6.55 -13.89
N GLY A 170 -0.88 -7.73 -13.57
CA GLY A 170 -1.69 -8.92 -13.36
C GLY A 170 -2.13 -8.97 -11.90
N VAL A 171 -3.40 -9.18 -11.64
CA VAL A 171 -3.97 -9.25 -10.29
C VAL A 171 -4.54 -10.64 -10.07
N MET A 172 -4.11 -11.30 -8.99
CA MET A 172 -4.67 -12.56 -8.52
C MET A 172 -5.67 -12.28 -7.40
N THR A 173 -6.90 -12.76 -7.56
CA THR A 173 -7.97 -12.59 -6.57
C THR A 173 -8.55 -13.92 -6.13
N SER A 174 -9.11 -13.95 -4.93
CA SER A 174 -9.94 -15.03 -4.44
C SER A 174 -11.17 -14.41 -3.78
N GLY A 175 -12.30 -14.42 -4.50
CA GLY A 175 -13.46 -13.63 -4.12
C GLY A 175 -13.11 -12.14 -3.97
N PRO A 176 -13.37 -11.50 -2.83
CA PRO A 176 -13.05 -10.07 -2.62
C PRO A 176 -11.58 -9.82 -2.24
N LEU A 177 -10.76 -10.85 -2.09
CA LEU A 177 -9.39 -10.71 -1.62
C LEU A 177 -8.41 -10.63 -2.78
N ILE A 178 -7.53 -9.64 -2.78
CA ILE A 178 -6.33 -9.63 -3.62
C ILE A 178 -5.28 -10.47 -2.90
N ILE A 179 -4.78 -11.52 -3.55
CA ILE A 179 -3.79 -12.46 -3.01
C ILE A 179 -2.42 -12.37 -3.67
N GLY A 180 -2.34 -11.65 -4.79
CA GLY A 180 -1.08 -11.40 -5.46
C GLY A 180 -1.20 -10.37 -6.57
N ILE A 181 -0.08 -9.72 -6.87
CA ILE A 181 0.05 -8.74 -7.96
C ILE A 181 1.36 -9.01 -8.70
N GLU A 182 1.31 -8.95 -10.01
CA GLU A 182 2.48 -9.02 -10.88
C GLU A 182 2.53 -7.77 -11.76
N ASN A 183 3.62 -7.02 -11.69
CA ASN A 183 3.81 -5.85 -12.54
C ASN A 183 4.35 -6.27 -13.91
N ARG A 184 3.60 -5.95 -14.95
CA ARG A 184 3.98 -6.15 -16.36
C ARG A 184 4.04 -4.81 -17.08
N GLN A 185 5.01 -4.69 -17.95
CA GLN A 185 5.15 -3.58 -18.91
C GLN A 185 4.83 -4.07 -20.32
#